data_868a91bdf8a3b9ca8d08c2140c516c0b
#
_entry.id   868a91bdf8a3b9ca8d08c2140c516c0b
#
_cell.length_a   1.000
_cell.length_b   1.000
_cell.length_c   1.000
_cell.angle_alpha   90.00
_cell.angle_beta   90.00
_cell.angle_gamma   90.00
#
_symmetry.space_group_name_H-M   'P 1'
#
loop_
_entity.id
_entity.type
_entity.pdbx_description
1 polymer ?
#
loop_
_entity_poly.entity_id
_entity_poly.type
_entity_poly.pdbx_seq_one_letter_code
_entity_poly.pdbx_strand_id
1 'polypeptide(L)'
;SAMNLEGVTIIAANPGRTEAGARGIEKQAMNVVNVMSAKAIELSPDITVANVIQRMSGVTVERNSSGEGQYAILRGMDKRYNYTLVNGVKIPSPDNKNRFVPLDIFPSEMLDRLEVTKSLTANMEGDGIGGAVNLIMKDAPSERQFTANLSTGYNAMYFGRDFQSFNRGGIVKKSPYEALGKPEDYKVTMEDFTTSNLRMKWKKPLPDLTAGLSYGDRFFDD
;
A
#
# COMPACT_ATOMS: atom_id res chain seq x y z
N SER A 1 50.69 25.84 13.59
CA SER A 1 50.11 25.39 12.30
C SER A 1 48.66 24.99 12.53
N ALA A 2 47.76 25.88 12.08
CA ALA A 2 46.34 25.60 12.10
C ALA A 2 46.04 24.61 10.99
N MET A 3 45.56 23.39 11.33
CA MET A 3 44.93 22.48 10.40
C MET A 3 43.57 23.06 10.03
N ASN A 4 43.45 23.56 8.80
CA ASN A 4 42.13 23.81 8.21
C ASN A 4 41.54 22.44 7.87
N LEU A 5 40.59 21.98 8.68
CA LEU A 5 39.67 20.92 8.27
C LEU A 5 38.71 21.58 7.29
N GLU A 6 38.85 21.27 6.00
CA GLU A 6 37.79 21.55 5.02
C GLU A 6 36.49 20.99 5.57
N GLY A 7 35.53 21.88 5.79
CA GLY A 7 34.25 21.51 6.34
C GLY A 7 33.58 20.51 5.38
N VAL A 8 33.48 19.26 5.80
CA VAL A 8 32.60 18.30 5.16
C VAL A 8 31.19 18.83 5.33
N THR A 9 30.63 19.46 4.31
CA THR A 9 29.22 19.79 4.27
C THR A 9 28.46 18.48 4.15
N ILE A 10 28.04 17.93 5.29
CA ILE A 10 27.08 16.84 5.30
C ILE A 10 25.77 17.47 4.84
N ILE A 11 25.46 17.35 3.56
CA ILE A 11 24.11 17.57 3.07
C ILE A 11 23.29 16.51 3.81
N ALA A 12 22.49 16.93 4.76
CA ALA A 12 21.65 16.05 5.55
C ALA A 12 20.69 15.37 4.58
N ALA A 13 21.06 14.19 4.11
CA ALA A 13 20.13 13.28 3.48
C ALA A 13 18.99 13.07 4.48
N ASN A 14 17.73 13.18 4.03
CA ASN A 14 16.54 12.97 4.84
C ASN A 14 16.82 11.78 5.80
N PRO A 15 16.85 12.00 7.12
CA PRO A 15 17.35 11.02 8.08
C PRO A 15 16.57 9.70 8.03
N GLY A 16 15.32 9.72 7.53
CA GLY A 16 14.49 8.52 7.38
C GLY A 16 14.89 7.57 6.25
N ARG A 17 15.77 7.98 5.33
CA ARG A 17 16.11 7.16 4.16
C ARG A 17 17.05 5.99 4.49
N THR A 18 17.86 6.12 5.51
CA THR A 18 18.81 5.08 5.94
C THR A 18 18.34 4.40 7.22
N GLU A 19 18.79 3.16 7.45
CA GLU A 19 18.51 2.43 8.69
C GLU A 19 19.04 3.18 9.93
N ALA A 20 20.25 3.73 9.85
CA ALA A 20 20.83 4.51 10.95
C ALA A 20 20.00 5.76 11.27
N GLY A 21 19.52 6.43 10.22
CA GLY A 21 18.63 7.58 10.39
C GLY A 21 17.26 7.20 10.96
N ALA A 22 16.67 6.10 10.51
CA ALA A 22 15.42 5.57 11.06
C ALA A 22 15.57 5.27 12.57
N ARG A 23 16.67 4.62 12.98
CA ARG A 23 16.97 4.37 14.40
C ARG A 23 17.22 5.66 15.17
N GLY A 24 17.79 6.68 14.52
CA GLY A 24 17.93 8.02 15.09
C GLY A 24 16.59 8.66 15.42
N ILE A 25 15.63 8.57 14.51
CA ILE A 25 14.26 9.08 14.71
C ILE A 25 13.59 8.33 15.88
N GLU A 26 13.65 6.99 15.90
CA GLU A 26 13.10 6.18 17.00
C GLU A 26 13.69 6.59 18.37
N LYS A 27 15.02 6.82 18.43
CA LYS A 27 15.72 7.18 19.66
C LYS A 27 15.34 8.56 20.17
N GLN A 28 15.05 9.50 19.27
CA GLN A 28 14.70 10.89 19.62
C GLN A 28 13.21 11.06 19.89
N ALA A 29 12.38 10.10 19.50
CA ALA A 29 10.94 10.16 19.71
C ALA A 29 10.58 10.14 21.20
N MET A 30 9.62 10.99 21.59
CA MET A 30 9.09 11.03 22.96
C MET A 30 8.12 9.87 23.25
N ASN A 31 7.74 9.12 22.25
CA ASN A 31 6.77 8.02 22.31
C ASN A 31 7.35 6.75 21.69
N VAL A 32 6.65 5.63 21.87
CA VAL A 32 7.04 4.37 21.23
C VAL A 32 6.66 4.41 19.75
N VAL A 33 7.65 4.64 18.91
CA VAL A 33 7.51 4.64 17.46
C VAL A 33 8.48 3.63 16.86
N ASN A 34 8.05 2.93 15.82
CA ASN A 34 8.92 2.15 14.95
C ASN A 34 8.97 2.79 13.58
N VAL A 35 10.15 2.88 13.01
CA VAL A 35 10.41 3.51 11.72
C VAL A 35 11.05 2.51 10.78
N MET A 36 10.47 2.36 9.60
CA MET A 36 11.06 1.61 8.49
C MET A 36 11.61 2.61 7.47
N SER A 37 12.88 2.51 7.16
CA SER A 37 13.57 3.41 6.24
C SER A 37 13.17 3.16 4.78
N ALA A 38 13.37 4.17 3.92
CA ALA A 38 13.20 4.03 2.47
C ALA A 38 13.99 2.84 1.93
N LYS A 39 15.23 2.69 2.36
CA LYS A 39 16.11 1.60 1.92
C LYS A 39 15.55 0.22 2.29
N ALA A 40 14.98 0.06 3.48
CA ALA A 40 14.36 -1.20 3.88
C ALA A 40 13.10 -1.50 3.06
N ILE A 41 12.32 -0.48 2.72
CA ILE A 41 11.14 -0.60 1.87
C ILE A 41 11.54 -1.01 0.44
N GLU A 42 12.55 -0.35 -0.14
CA GLU A 42 13.04 -0.63 -1.49
C GLU A 42 13.65 -2.03 -1.65
N LEU A 43 14.27 -2.55 -0.60
CA LEU A 43 14.81 -3.93 -0.57
C LEU A 43 13.72 -4.99 -0.36
N SER A 44 12.53 -4.58 0.03
CA SER A 44 11.40 -5.47 0.22
C SER A 44 10.73 -5.78 -1.12
N PRO A 45 10.32 -7.02 -1.39
CA PRO A 45 9.56 -7.38 -2.59
C PRO A 45 8.10 -6.94 -2.51
N ASP A 46 7.72 -6.20 -1.48
CA ASP A 46 6.34 -5.84 -1.19
C ASP A 46 5.89 -4.64 -2.02
N ILE A 47 4.83 -4.79 -2.77
CA ILE A 47 4.31 -3.79 -3.71
C ILE A 47 3.43 -2.76 -3.00
N THR A 48 2.74 -3.18 -1.93
CA THR A 48 1.80 -2.32 -1.20
C THR A 48 2.28 -2.04 0.21
N VAL A 49 1.88 -0.90 0.76
CA VAL A 49 2.15 -0.53 2.15
C VAL A 49 1.60 -1.55 3.14
N ALA A 50 0.45 -2.17 2.82
CA ALA A 50 -0.13 -3.22 3.66
C ALA A 50 0.81 -4.43 3.84
N ASN A 51 1.57 -4.78 2.82
CA ASN A 51 2.54 -5.86 2.91
C ASN A 51 3.84 -5.43 3.60
N VAL A 52 4.28 -4.20 3.34
CA VAL A 52 5.47 -3.62 3.99
C VAL A 52 5.31 -3.54 5.51
N ILE A 53 4.16 -3.05 5.99
CA ILE A 53 3.93 -2.77 7.40
C ILE A 53 3.97 -4.04 8.28
N GLN A 54 3.59 -5.20 7.73
CA GLN A 54 3.63 -6.46 8.49
C GLN A 54 5.05 -6.90 8.89
N ARG A 55 6.10 -6.30 8.29
CA ARG A 55 7.51 -6.54 8.66
C ARG A 55 7.90 -5.78 9.92
N MET A 56 7.06 -4.85 10.38
CA MET A 56 7.31 -4.08 11.59
C MET A 56 6.89 -4.85 12.83
N SER A 57 7.69 -4.77 13.88
CA SER A 57 7.40 -5.43 15.15
C SER A 57 6.05 -4.99 15.72
N GLY A 58 5.25 -5.96 16.19
CA GLY A 58 3.95 -5.71 16.82
C GLY A 58 2.85 -5.23 15.86
N VAL A 59 3.05 -5.43 14.57
CA VAL A 59 2.05 -5.17 13.54
C VAL A 59 1.67 -6.48 12.85
N THR A 60 0.39 -6.70 12.71
CA THR A 60 -0.18 -7.75 11.86
C THR A 60 -1.09 -7.10 10.82
N VAL A 61 -1.47 -7.85 9.81
CA VAL A 61 -2.31 -7.32 8.72
C VAL A 61 -3.51 -8.22 8.52
N GLU A 62 -4.68 -7.61 8.56
CA GLU A 62 -5.91 -8.27 8.14
C GLU A 62 -5.90 -8.39 6.62
N ARG A 63 -6.25 -9.58 6.13
CA ARG A 63 -6.25 -9.90 4.71
C ARG A 63 -7.66 -9.94 4.16
N ASN A 64 -7.80 -9.53 2.91
CA ASN A 64 -9.04 -9.67 2.17
C ASN A 64 -9.28 -11.12 1.72
N SER A 65 -10.41 -11.39 1.08
CA SER A 65 -10.76 -12.72 0.56
C SER A 65 -9.79 -13.28 -0.49
N SER A 66 -9.00 -12.42 -1.11
CA SER A 66 -7.96 -12.81 -2.08
C SER A 66 -6.63 -13.17 -1.42
N GLY A 67 -6.53 -12.99 -0.09
CA GLY A 67 -5.29 -13.21 0.67
C GLY A 67 -4.33 -12.01 0.68
N GLU A 68 -4.71 -10.90 0.05
CA GLU A 68 -3.95 -9.66 0.05
C GLU A 68 -4.11 -8.94 1.39
N GLY A 69 -3.01 -8.37 1.91
CA GLY A 69 -3.03 -7.54 3.10
C GLY A 69 -3.82 -6.26 2.84
N GLN A 70 -4.65 -5.84 3.79
CA GLN A 70 -5.51 -4.68 3.63
C GLN A 70 -5.43 -3.69 4.80
N TYR A 71 -5.66 -4.13 6.02
CA TYR A 71 -5.71 -3.25 7.18
C TYR A 71 -4.63 -3.61 8.19
N ALA A 72 -3.99 -2.58 8.75
CA ALA A 72 -3.05 -2.78 9.86
C ALA A 72 -3.79 -3.07 11.16
N ILE A 73 -3.27 -4.02 11.91
CA ILE A 73 -3.67 -4.37 13.27
C ILE A 73 -2.47 -4.16 14.16
N LEU A 74 -2.54 -3.14 15.01
CA LEU A 74 -1.45 -2.75 15.88
C LEU A 74 -1.66 -3.37 17.26
N ARG A 75 -0.65 -4.08 17.77
CA ARG A 75 -0.68 -4.72 19.11
C ARG A 75 -1.90 -5.62 19.35
N GLY A 76 -2.43 -6.23 18.28
CA GLY A 76 -3.62 -7.09 18.36
C GLY A 76 -4.95 -6.35 18.51
N MET A 77 -4.94 -5.01 18.46
CA MET A 77 -6.17 -4.21 18.51
C MET A 77 -6.82 -4.12 17.15
N ASP A 78 -8.14 -4.25 17.10
CA ASP A 78 -8.92 -4.16 15.85
C ASP A 78 -8.60 -2.89 15.06
N LYS A 79 -8.66 -2.97 13.75
CA LYS A 79 -8.38 -1.90 12.78
C LYS A 79 -9.12 -0.59 13.07
N ARG A 80 -10.31 -0.65 13.70
CA ARG A 80 -11.10 0.53 14.08
C ARG A 80 -10.44 1.42 15.12
N TYR A 81 -9.47 0.88 15.86
CA TYR A 81 -8.73 1.58 16.91
C TYR A 81 -7.40 2.16 16.42
N ASN A 82 -7.13 2.03 15.15
CA ASN A 82 -5.94 2.57 14.50
C ASN A 82 -6.36 3.64 13.50
N TYR A 83 -5.52 4.64 13.29
CA TYR A 83 -5.74 5.60 12.21
C TYR A 83 -4.50 5.77 11.34
N THR A 84 -4.74 6.26 10.14
CA THR A 84 -3.69 6.43 9.13
C THR A 84 -3.47 7.91 8.87
N LEU A 85 -2.20 8.30 8.86
CA LEU A 85 -1.73 9.62 8.50
C LEU A 85 -0.94 9.55 7.20
N VAL A 86 -0.99 10.60 6.42
CA VAL A 86 -0.09 10.85 5.29
C VAL A 86 0.63 12.17 5.57
N ASN A 87 1.94 12.11 5.68
CA ASN A 87 2.78 13.25 6.09
C ASN A 87 2.28 13.95 7.37
N GLY A 88 1.82 13.16 8.36
CA GLY A 88 1.30 13.66 9.62
C GLY A 88 -0.16 14.14 9.60
N VAL A 89 -0.81 14.15 8.45
CA VAL A 89 -2.20 14.57 8.30
C VAL A 89 -3.11 13.35 8.25
N LYS A 90 -4.13 13.30 9.10
CA LYS A 90 -5.12 12.23 9.11
C LYS A 90 -5.95 12.25 7.83
N ILE A 91 -6.03 11.10 7.17
CA ILE A 91 -6.79 10.96 5.94
C ILE A 91 -8.11 10.23 6.19
N PRO A 92 -9.19 10.61 5.49
CA PRO A 92 -10.45 9.92 5.56
C PRO A 92 -10.38 8.55 4.88
N SER A 93 -11.21 7.62 5.34
CA SER A 93 -11.38 6.35 4.65
C SER A 93 -12.09 6.55 3.30
N PRO A 94 -11.69 5.84 2.24
CA PRO A 94 -12.43 5.80 0.98
C PRO A 94 -13.74 5.01 1.10
N ASP A 95 -13.90 4.21 2.15
CA ASP A 95 -15.13 3.48 2.45
C ASP A 95 -16.08 4.37 3.27
N ASN A 96 -17.29 4.60 2.76
CA ASN A 96 -18.30 5.41 3.41
C ASN A 96 -18.88 4.81 4.71
N LYS A 97 -18.63 3.54 4.99
CA LYS A 97 -19.11 2.82 6.17
C LYS A 97 -18.09 2.75 7.29
N ASN A 98 -16.82 2.87 6.97
CA ASN A 98 -15.71 2.62 7.88
C ASN A 98 -14.78 3.83 7.99
N ARG A 99 -14.17 4.01 9.18
CA ARG A 99 -13.20 5.08 9.41
C ARG A 99 -11.75 4.67 9.15
N PHE A 100 -11.49 3.40 9.10
CA PHE A 100 -10.13 2.87 8.89
C PHE A 100 -9.78 2.83 7.40
N VAL A 101 -8.53 3.15 7.10
CA VAL A 101 -8.04 3.30 5.73
C VAL A 101 -7.37 2.00 5.30
N PRO A 102 -7.73 1.42 4.14
CA PRO A 102 -7.04 0.27 3.60
C PRO A 102 -5.65 0.68 3.08
N LEU A 103 -4.61 -0.03 3.51
CA LEU A 103 -3.22 0.28 3.17
C LEU A 103 -2.76 -0.33 1.84
N ASP A 104 -3.56 -1.19 1.25
CA ASP A 104 -3.34 -1.78 -0.08
C ASP A 104 -3.50 -0.79 -1.23
N ILE A 105 -4.16 0.35 -0.98
CA ILE A 105 -4.31 1.43 -1.97
C ILE A 105 -3.03 2.26 -2.17
N PHE A 106 -2.06 2.12 -1.26
CA PHE A 106 -0.79 2.87 -1.33
C PHE A 106 0.33 1.98 -1.87
N PRO A 107 0.91 2.33 -3.03
CA PRO A 107 2.13 1.69 -3.51
C PRO A 107 3.30 1.95 -2.57
N SER A 108 4.08 0.92 -2.26
CA SER A 108 5.24 1.04 -1.36
C SER A 108 6.33 1.96 -1.92
N GLU A 109 6.46 2.04 -3.24
CA GLU A 109 7.44 2.88 -3.92
C GLU A 109 7.26 4.38 -3.72
N MET A 110 6.05 4.82 -3.30
CA MET A 110 5.78 6.22 -2.99
C MET A 110 6.28 6.66 -1.62
N LEU A 111 6.68 5.70 -0.75
CA LEU A 111 7.12 6.00 0.60
C LEU A 111 8.59 6.41 0.66
N ASP A 112 8.87 7.48 1.40
CA ASP A 112 10.19 7.80 1.91
C ASP A 112 10.50 7.00 3.18
N ARG A 113 9.52 6.88 4.07
CA ARG A 113 9.58 6.01 5.25
C ARG A 113 8.19 5.72 5.78
N LEU A 114 8.10 4.69 6.61
CA LEU A 114 6.88 4.29 7.29
C LEU A 114 7.10 4.38 8.80
N GLU A 115 6.24 5.12 9.49
CA GLU A 115 6.28 5.29 10.93
C GLU A 115 5.05 4.66 11.58
N VAL A 116 5.26 3.82 12.58
CA VAL A 116 4.17 3.23 13.36
C VAL A 116 4.32 3.67 14.80
N THR A 117 3.41 4.54 15.23
CA THR A 117 3.32 5.03 16.60
C THR A 117 2.44 4.09 17.42
N LYS A 118 3.01 3.57 18.49
CA LYS A 118 2.33 2.60 19.38
C LYS A 118 1.79 3.20 20.68
N SER A 119 2.20 4.42 20.99
CA SER A 119 1.68 5.16 22.14
C SER A 119 1.34 6.57 21.71
N LEU A 120 0.13 7.02 22.08
CA LEU A 120 -0.33 8.35 21.72
C LEU A 120 0.41 9.42 22.53
N THR A 121 0.69 10.54 21.87
CA THR A 121 1.13 11.79 22.51
C THR A 121 -0.05 12.75 22.59
N ALA A 122 0.08 13.80 23.41
CA ALA A 122 -1.01 14.74 23.67
C ALA A 122 -1.50 15.52 22.42
N ASN A 123 -0.67 15.59 21.37
CA ASN A 123 -1.02 16.21 20.08
C ASN A 123 -1.73 15.24 19.11
N MET A 124 -1.91 13.97 19.49
CA MET A 124 -2.56 12.97 18.66
C MET A 124 -4.03 12.80 19.05
N GLU A 125 -4.85 12.39 18.10
CA GLU A 125 -6.26 12.14 18.36
C GLU A 125 -6.48 10.90 19.23
N GLY A 126 -7.35 10.99 20.22
CA GLY A 126 -7.60 9.94 21.20
C GLY A 126 -8.35 8.72 20.66
N ASP A 127 -8.85 8.74 19.44
CA ASP A 127 -9.54 7.60 18.81
C ASP A 127 -8.58 6.50 18.32
N GLY A 128 -7.28 6.79 18.25
CA GLY A 128 -6.23 5.85 17.86
C GLY A 128 -5.58 5.10 19.00
N ILE A 129 -6.35 4.54 19.93
CA ILE A 129 -5.81 3.85 21.11
C ILE A 129 -4.93 2.63 20.77
N GLY A 130 -5.09 2.04 19.61
CA GLY A 130 -4.23 0.99 19.07
C GLY A 130 -2.90 1.52 18.56
N GLY A 131 -2.91 2.74 18.04
CA GLY A 131 -1.76 3.43 17.47
C GLY A 131 -2.09 4.17 16.17
N ALA A 132 -1.06 4.73 15.58
CA ALA A 132 -1.16 5.44 14.30
C ALA A 132 -0.11 4.92 13.31
N VAL A 133 -0.51 4.83 12.06
CA VAL A 133 0.36 4.52 10.92
C VAL A 133 0.57 5.81 10.12
N ASN A 134 1.78 6.31 10.06
CA ASN A 134 2.13 7.52 9.34
C ASN A 134 2.95 7.19 8.09
N LEU A 135 2.39 7.48 6.94
CA LEU A 135 2.99 7.28 5.63
C LEU A 135 3.73 8.56 5.25
N ILE A 136 5.04 8.56 5.35
CA ILE A 136 5.85 9.68 4.89
C ILE A 136 6.16 9.46 3.42
N MET A 137 5.59 10.31 2.57
CA MET A 137 5.74 10.23 1.13
C MET A 137 7.08 10.80 0.68
N LYS A 138 7.59 10.32 -0.46
CA LYS A 138 8.78 10.88 -1.09
C LYS A 138 8.52 12.32 -1.53
N ASP A 139 9.48 13.18 -1.26
CA ASP A 139 9.51 14.52 -1.81
C ASP A 139 9.89 14.50 -3.30
N ALA A 140 9.57 15.58 -4.01
CA ALA A 140 10.02 15.76 -5.37
C ALA A 140 11.56 15.72 -5.44
N PRO A 141 12.16 14.91 -6.32
CA PRO A 141 13.61 14.83 -6.44
C PRO A 141 14.19 16.19 -6.89
N SER A 142 15.41 16.49 -6.45
CA SER A 142 16.13 17.71 -6.86
C SER A 142 16.54 17.69 -8.33
N GLU A 143 16.69 16.51 -8.89
CA GLU A 143 17.01 16.28 -10.30
C GLU A 143 15.94 15.41 -10.95
N ARG A 144 15.76 15.57 -12.24
CA ARG A 144 14.82 14.75 -13.01
C ARG A 144 15.13 13.26 -12.86
N GLN A 145 14.17 12.51 -12.38
CA GLN A 145 14.31 11.08 -12.12
C GLN A 145 13.20 10.29 -12.81
N PHE A 146 13.61 9.23 -13.50
CA PHE A 146 12.72 8.23 -14.06
C PHE A 146 13.03 6.87 -13.45
N THR A 147 12.02 6.23 -12.88
CA THR A 147 12.16 4.89 -12.29
C THR A 147 11.18 3.93 -12.95
N ALA A 148 11.68 2.76 -13.34
CA ALA A 148 10.88 1.68 -13.89
C ALA A 148 11.11 0.41 -13.07
N ASN A 149 10.03 -0.19 -12.60
CA ASN A 149 10.04 -1.43 -11.83
C ASN A 149 9.28 -2.50 -12.59
N LEU A 150 9.86 -3.68 -12.69
CA LEU A 150 9.22 -4.86 -13.25
C LEU A 150 9.42 -6.03 -12.30
N SER A 151 8.34 -6.62 -11.85
CA SER A 151 8.41 -7.83 -11.04
C SER A 151 7.52 -8.93 -11.62
N THR A 152 7.96 -10.17 -11.45
CA THR A 152 7.20 -11.35 -11.83
C THR A 152 7.17 -12.34 -10.69
N GLY A 153 6.05 -12.99 -10.49
CA GLY A 153 5.84 -14.01 -9.47
C GLY A 153 5.13 -15.22 -10.06
N TYR A 154 5.42 -16.38 -9.49
CA TYR A 154 4.71 -17.59 -9.86
C TYR A 154 4.46 -18.45 -8.62
N ASN A 155 3.22 -18.88 -8.44
CA ASN A 155 2.88 -19.75 -7.33
C ASN A 155 3.34 -21.19 -7.63
N ALA A 156 4.32 -21.67 -6.88
CA ALA A 156 4.93 -22.98 -7.05
C ALA A 156 3.92 -24.15 -6.95
N MET A 157 2.79 -23.97 -6.29
CA MET A 157 1.73 -24.98 -6.19
C MET A 157 1.17 -25.37 -7.58
N TYR A 158 1.23 -24.46 -8.54
CA TYR A 158 0.71 -24.67 -9.89
C TYR A 158 1.76 -25.12 -10.91
N PHE A 159 2.98 -25.44 -10.49
CA PHE A 159 3.96 -26.00 -11.40
C PHE A 159 3.46 -27.29 -12.03
N GLY A 160 3.29 -27.27 -13.36
CA GLY A 160 2.82 -28.42 -14.13
C GLY A 160 1.37 -28.82 -13.90
N ARG A 161 0.58 -27.99 -13.20
CA ARG A 161 -0.81 -28.23 -12.89
C ARG A 161 -1.72 -27.21 -13.56
N ASP A 162 -2.84 -27.67 -14.05
CA ASP A 162 -3.90 -26.79 -14.51
C ASP A 162 -4.81 -26.41 -13.33
N PHE A 163 -5.41 -25.24 -13.39
CA PHE A 163 -6.41 -24.80 -12.42
C PHE A 163 -7.79 -24.65 -13.07
N GLN A 164 -8.81 -24.83 -12.25
CA GLN A 164 -10.18 -24.61 -12.69
C GLN A 164 -10.46 -23.12 -12.80
N SER A 165 -10.98 -22.72 -13.92
CA SER A 165 -11.34 -21.34 -14.24
C SER A 165 -12.69 -21.32 -14.95
N PHE A 166 -13.24 -20.16 -15.15
CA PHE A 166 -14.49 -19.94 -15.87
C PHE A 166 -14.30 -18.93 -17.01
N ASN A 167 -15.32 -18.79 -17.85
CA ASN A 167 -15.29 -17.84 -18.95
C ASN A 167 -15.52 -16.41 -18.45
N ARG A 168 -14.46 -15.61 -18.32
CA ARG A 168 -14.55 -14.20 -17.91
C ARG A 168 -15.33 -13.32 -18.89
N GLY A 169 -15.40 -13.69 -20.16
CA GLY A 169 -16.17 -12.95 -21.17
C GLY A 169 -17.68 -12.95 -20.94
N GLY A 170 -18.17 -13.89 -20.10
CA GLY A 170 -19.57 -13.91 -19.69
C GLY A 170 -19.89 -13.00 -18.51
N ILE A 171 -18.89 -12.36 -17.87
CA ILE A 171 -19.13 -11.38 -16.82
C ILE A 171 -19.52 -10.06 -17.49
N VAL A 172 -20.80 -9.72 -17.38
CA VAL A 172 -21.33 -8.46 -17.90
C VAL A 172 -21.18 -7.36 -16.84
N LYS A 173 -20.70 -6.20 -17.25
CA LYS A 173 -20.51 -5.04 -16.36
C LYS A 173 -21.79 -4.27 -16.09
N LYS A 174 -22.76 -4.37 -17.00
CA LYS A 174 -24.09 -3.73 -16.91
C LYS A 174 -25.14 -4.80 -16.84
N SER A 175 -26.18 -4.58 -16.05
CA SER A 175 -27.35 -5.45 -16.10
C SER A 175 -28.01 -5.39 -17.47
N PRO A 176 -28.78 -6.42 -17.89
CA PRO A 176 -29.52 -6.36 -19.14
C PRO A 176 -30.42 -5.14 -19.26
N TYR A 177 -31.07 -4.75 -18.17
CA TYR A 177 -31.87 -3.53 -18.07
C TYR A 177 -31.08 -2.26 -18.39
N GLU A 178 -29.88 -2.13 -17.83
CA GLU A 178 -28.98 -0.99 -18.10
C GLU A 178 -28.41 -1.03 -19.52
N ALA A 179 -28.11 -2.23 -20.04
CA ALA A 179 -27.61 -2.40 -21.40
C ALA A 179 -28.63 -1.98 -22.47
N LEU A 180 -29.93 -2.16 -22.18
CA LEU A 180 -31.05 -1.79 -23.02
C LEU A 180 -31.51 -0.32 -22.84
N GLY A 181 -30.78 0.48 -22.04
CA GLY A 181 -31.14 1.89 -21.84
C GLY A 181 -32.28 2.13 -20.83
N LYS A 182 -32.52 1.19 -19.94
CA LYS A 182 -33.51 1.27 -18.84
C LYS A 182 -34.95 1.48 -19.30
N PRO A 183 -35.49 0.66 -20.22
CA PRO A 183 -36.87 0.78 -20.68
C PRO A 183 -37.87 0.52 -19.54
N GLU A 184 -38.94 1.31 -19.45
CA GLU A 184 -39.94 1.22 -18.36
C GLU A 184 -40.68 -0.13 -18.33
N ASP A 185 -40.88 -0.75 -19.48
CA ASP A 185 -41.59 -2.02 -19.62
C ASP A 185 -40.67 -3.25 -19.61
N TYR A 186 -39.39 -3.10 -19.20
CA TYR A 186 -38.46 -4.21 -19.22
C TYR A 186 -38.86 -5.34 -18.27
N LYS A 187 -39.02 -6.54 -18.83
CA LYS A 187 -39.24 -7.79 -18.07
C LYS A 187 -38.03 -8.69 -18.27
N VAL A 188 -37.47 -9.14 -17.16
CA VAL A 188 -36.35 -10.11 -17.17
C VAL A 188 -36.81 -11.44 -17.78
N THR A 189 -36.05 -11.94 -18.74
CA THR A 189 -36.26 -13.26 -19.37
C THR A 189 -35.11 -14.19 -19.05
N MET A 190 -35.29 -15.51 -19.29
CA MET A 190 -34.19 -16.46 -19.07
C MET A 190 -33.02 -16.26 -20.03
N GLU A 191 -33.23 -15.60 -21.16
CA GLU A 191 -32.22 -15.29 -22.15
C GLU A 191 -31.26 -14.21 -21.68
N ASP A 192 -31.71 -13.38 -20.74
CA ASP A 192 -30.88 -12.33 -20.11
C ASP A 192 -29.76 -12.89 -19.21
N PHE A 193 -29.88 -14.18 -18.84
CA PHE A 193 -28.90 -14.86 -18.00
C PHE A 193 -28.00 -15.77 -18.85
N THR A 194 -26.71 -15.39 -18.92
CA THR A 194 -25.73 -16.24 -19.59
C THR A 194 -25.29 -17.40 -18.70
N THR A 195 -25.35 -18.62 -19.23
CA THR A 195 -24.82 -19.81 -18.56
C THR A 195 -23.34 -20.08 -18.87
N SER A 196 -22.73 -19.26 -19.72
CA SER A 196 -21.34 -19.45 -20.15
C SER A 196 -20.34 -19.38 -19.00
N ASN A 197 -20.67 -18.62 -17.94
CA ASN A 197 -19.86 -18.49 -16.72
C ASN A 197 -19.89 -19.73 -15.83
N LEU A 198 -20.92 -20.53 -15.93
CA LEU A 198 -21.11 -21.74 -15.12
C LEU A 198 -20.27 -22.93 -15.63
N ARG A 199 -19.72 -22.82 -16.84
CA ARG A 199 -18.88 -23.87 -17.42
C ARG A 199 -17.44 -23.69 -16.93
N MET A 200 -16.98 -24.65 -16.15
CA MET A 200 -15.59 -24.72 -15.73
C MET A 200 -14.70 -25.08 -16.92
N LYS A 201 -13.53 -24.39 -16.96
CA LYS A 201 -12.48 -24.66 -17.96
C LYS A 201 -11.16 -24.83 -17.22
N TRP A 202 -10.35 -25.78 -17.68
CA TRP A 202 -8.99 -25.95 -17.20
C TRP A 202 -8.07 -24.98 -17.95
N LYS A 203 -7.23 -24.28 -17.20
CA LYS A 203 -6.25 -23.33 -17.74
C LYS A 203 -4.92 -23.49 -17.04
N LYS A 204 -3.86 -23.25 -17.78
CA LYS A 204 -2.54 -23.07 -17.19
C LYS A 204 -2.49 -21.71 -16.49
N PRO A 205 -1.96 -21.63 -15.26
CA PRO A 205 -1.76 -20.37 -14.59
C PRO A 205 -0.70 -19.56 -15.34
N LEU A 206 -0.96 -18.28 -15.48
CA LEU A 206 0.02 -17.32 -15.96
C LEU A 206 0.85 -16.82 -14.76
N PRO A 207 2.10 -16.42 -14.95
CA PRO A 207 2.84 -15.72 -13.92
C PRO A 207 2.17 -14.39 -13.60
N ASP A 208 2.26 -13.97 -12.36
CA ASP A 208 1.93 -12.62 -11.97
C ASP A 208 2.96 -11.67 -12.56
N LEU A 209 2.49 -10.58 -13.12
CA LEU A 209 3.35 -9.54 -13.69
C LEU A 209 2.91 -8.19 -13.13
N THR A 210 3.84 -7.50 -12.50
CA THR A 210 3.63 -6.15 -11.99
C THR A 210 4.64 -5.22 -12.60
N ALA A 211 4.16 -4.12 -13.18
CA ALA A 211 5.00 -3.07 -13.74
C ALA A 211 4.63 -1.74 -13.10
N GLY A 212 5.64 -1.00 -12.64
CA GLY A 212 5.51 0.36 -12.11
C GLY A 212 6.41 1.31 -12.90
N LEU A 213 5.89 2.49 -13.18
CA LEU A 213 6.65 3.59 -13.78
C LEU A 213 6.44 4.83 -12.92
N SER A 214 7.52 5.49 -12.53
CA SER A 214 7.45 6.77 -11.85
C SER A 214 8.35 7.80 -12.50
N TYR A 215 7.87 9.03 -12.58
CA TYR A 215 8.60 10.19 -13.06
C TYR A 215 8.51 11.28 -12.01
N GLY A 216 9.66 11.81 -11.63
CA GLY A 216 9.78 12.93 -10.70
C GLY A 216 10.60 14.04 -11.31
N ASP A 217 10.13 15.27 -11.16
CA ASP A 217 10.82 16.49 -11.58
C ASP A 217 10.41 17.65 -10.67
N ARG A 218 11.28 18.63 -10.54
CA ARG A 218 10.99 19.88 -9.81
C ARG A 218 10.97 21.01 -10.83
N PHE A 219 9.81 21.66 -10.98
CA PHE A 219 9.62 22.70 -11.99
C PHE A 219 9.95 24.12 -11.50
N PHE A 220 10.03 24.30 -10.17
CA PHE A 220 10.35 25.59 -9.57
C PHE A 220 11.42 25.37 -8.51
N ASP A 221 12.56 26.00 -8.68
CA ASP A 221 13.58 26.16 -7.66
C ASP A 221 13.24 27.47 -6.93
N ASP A 222 12.62 27.39 -5.76
CA ASP A 222 12.51 28.50 -4.81
C ASP A 222 13.66 28.44 -3.81
#